data_03e28a8712a13a91d041202d61e5dd73
#
_entry.id   03e28a8712a13a91d041202d61e5dd73
#
_cell.length_a   1.000
_cell.length_b   1.000
_cell.length_c   1.000
_cell.angle_alpha   90.00
_cell.angle_beta   90.00
_cell.angle_gamma   90.00
#
_symmetry.space_group_name_H-M   'P 1'
#
loop_
_entity.id
_entity.type
_entity.pdbx_description
1 polymer ?
#
loop_
_entity_poly.entity_id
_entity_poly.type
_entity_poly.pdbx_seq_one_letter_code
_entity_poly.pdbx_strand_id
1 'polypeptide(L)'
;MRESGTLFQRFCFAQASFESSRHVYRREHGPGQVRRFFNTSFTAFELRRYMMNFYFIKGSFTITELVEVSEFSRPTVTSTVHEALELGYLEELSGTGDRRRRDFRPTEPMLEAWRNYCNALLANPEFSRVLKLAQALMSMRELEAQPSGNDV
;
A
#
# COMPACT_ATOMS: atom_id res chain seq x y z
N MET A 1 27.36 -11.55 -8.87
CA MET A 1 25.95 -11.96 -8.73
C MET A 1 25.37 -12.20 -10.11
N ARG A 2 24.81 -13.38 -10.36
CA ARG A 2 24.47 -13.87 -11.72
C ARG A 2 23.35 -13.05 -12.37
N GLU A 3 23.72 -12.22 -13.35
CA GLU A 3 22.76 -11.55 -14.24
C GLU A 3 22.26 -12.43 -15.42
N SER A 4 22.59 -13.72 -15.42
CA SER A 4 22.29 -14.66 -16.49
C SER A 4 21.04 -15.48 -16.24
N GLY A 5 19.91 -14.80 -16.06
CA GLY A 5 18.59 -15.42 -16.00
C GLY A 5 17.67 -14.88 -17.09
N THR A 6 16.57 -15.58 -17.37
CA THR A 6 15.51 -15.03 -18.22
C THR A 6 15.01 -13.69 -17.62
N LEU A 7 14.39 -12.85 -18.44
CA LEU A 7 13.81 -11.57 -17.97
C LEU A 7 12.86 -11.78 -16.78
N PHE A 8 12.07 -12.86 -16.83
CA PHE A 8 11.16 -13.21 -15.74
C PHE A 8 11.90 -13.58 -14.45
N GLN A 9 12.97 -14.35 -14.52
CA GLN A 9 13.80 -14.68 -13.34
C GLN A 9 14.44 -13.43 -12.72
N ARG A 10 14.88 -12.50 -13.55
CA ARG A 10 15.43 -11.21 -13.11
C ARG A 10 14.35 -10.36 -12.41
N PHE A 11 13.14 -10.36 -12.94
CA PHE A 11 12.00 -9.70 -12.30
C PHE A 11 11.66 -10.33 -10.95
N CYS A 12 11.56 -11.67 -10.85
CA CYS A 12 11.30 -12.37 -9.59
C CYS A 12 12.34 -12.04 -8.52
N PHE A 13 13.62 -11.99 -8.91
CA PHE A 13 14.69 -11.62 -8.00
C PHE A 13 14.58 -10.16 -7.54
N ALA A 14 14.34 -9.23 -8.45
CA ALA A 14 14.19 -7.82 -8.14
C ALA A 14 12.98 -7.58 -7.23
N GLN A 15 11.86 -8.27 -7.47
CA GLN A 15 10.67 -8.20 -6.62
C GLN A 15 10.95 -8.71 -5.20
N ALA A 16 11.62 -9.85 -5.06
CA ALA A 16 11.98 -10.39 -3.75
C ALA A 16 12.94 -9.46 -2.99
N SER A 17 13.92 -8.87 -3.70
CA SER A 17 14.85 -7.90 -3.13
C SER A 17 14.13 -6.64 -2.66
N PHE A 18 13.20 -6.13 -3.46
CA PHE A 18 12.38 -4.98 -3.09
C PHE A 18 11.52 -5.25 -1.85
N GLU A 19 10.80 -6.37 -1.82
CA GLU A 19 9.99 -6.75 -0.66
C GLU A 19 10.82 -6.90 0.62
N SER A 20 12.02 -7.47 0.52
CA SER A 20 12.96 -7.58 1.64
C SER A 20 13.46 -6.21 2.11
N SER A 21 13.76 -5.30 1.19
CA SER A 21 14.23 -3.95 1.51
C SER A 21 13.15 -3.06 2.12
N ARG A 22 11.87 -3.30 1.82
CA ARG A 22 10.75 -2.53 2.39
C ARG A 22 10.74 -2.54 3.91
N HIS A 23 11.16 -3.63 4.52
CA HIS A 23 11.23 -3.73 5.98
C HIS A 23 12.28 -2.81 6.59
N VAL A 24 13.47 -2.77 5.99
CA VAL A 24 14.55 -1.83 6.39
C VAL A 24 14.12 -0.40 6.14
N TYR A 25 13.52 -0.15 4.99
CA TYR A 25 13.04 1.15 4.56
C TYR A 25 11.99 1.76 5.50
N ARG A 26 11.13 0.93 6.09
CA ARG A 26 10.18 1.36 7.13
C ARG A 26 10.88 1.96 8.36
N ARG A 27 12.06 1.45 8.70
CA ARG A 27 12.81 1.87 9.90
C ARG A 27 13.59 3.16 9.71
N GLU A 28 14.07 3.42 8.51
CA GLU A 28 15.11 4.43 8.25
C GLU A 28 14.59 5.78 7.78
N HIS A 29 13.40 5.89 7.21
CA HIS A 29 12.97 7.11 6.53
C HIS A 29 11.88 7.89 7.27
N GLY A 30 12.28 8.91 7.96
CA GLY A 30 11.54 10.08 8.40
C GLY A 30 11.08 10.10 9.84
N PRO A 31 11.18 11.27 10.45
CA PRO A 31 10.63 11.55 11.76
C PRO A 31 9.11 11.68 11.64
N GLY A 32 8.39 11.09 12.57
CA GLY A 32 6.96 11.32 12.68
C GLY A 32 6.28 10.26 13.54
N GLN A 33 5.45 10.71 14.45
CA GLN A 33 4.66 9.85 15.31
C GLN A 33 3.70 8.98 14.49
N VAL A 34 3.12 9.52 13.41
CA VAL A 34 2.24 8.80 12.49
C VAL A 34 2.94 7.59 11.90
N ARG A 35 4.16 7.79 11.44
CA ARG A 35 4.95 6.72 10.85
C ARG A 35 5.32 5.65 11.88
N ARG A 36 5.68 6.05 13.09
CA ARG A 36 5.97 5.10 14.18
C ARG A 36 4.76 4.23 14.45
N PHE A 37 3.59 4.81 14.60
CA PHE A 37 2.36 4.10 14.85
C PHE A 37 2.09 3.02 13.78
N PHE A 38 2.05 3.39 12.52
CA PHE A 38 1.74 2.46 11.42
C PHE A 38 2.89 1.51 11.06
N ASN A 39 4.10 1.76 11.51
CA ASN A 39 5.24 0.89 11.24
C ASN A 39 5.64 -0.01 12.41
N THR A 40 5.03 0.13 13.58
CA THR A 40 5.34 -0.68 14.75
C THR A 40 4.81 -2.10 14.67
N SER A 41 3.73 -2.33 13.92
CA SER A 41 3.16 -3.65 13.73
C SER A 41 2.82 -3.91 12.27
N PHE A 42 2.86 -5.18 11.89
CA PHE A 42 2.40 -5.63 10.57
C PHE A 42 0.91 -5.28 10.36
N THR A 43 0.09 -5.50 11.36
CA THR A 43 -1.34 -5.19 11.34
C THR A 43 -1.62 -3.73 11.04
N ALA A 44 -1.01 -2.81 11.77
CA ALA A 44 -1.20 -1.37 11.58
C ALA A 44 -0.72 -0.94 10.18
N PHE A 45 0.39 -1.49 9.69
CA PHE A 45 0.90 -1.21 8.35
C PHE A 45 -0.05 -1.68 7.25
N GLU A 46 -0.56 -2.90 7.33
CA GLU A 46 -1.50 -3.42 6.34
C GLU A 46 -2.82 -2.66 6.37
N LEU A 47 -3.37 -2.38 7.54
CA LEU A 47 -4.60 -1.60 7.68
C LEU A 47 -4.45 -0.19 7.11
N ARG A 48 -3.32 0.49 7.30
CA ARG A 48 -3.05 1.79 6.69
C ARG A 48 -3.21 1.74 5.16
N ARG A 49 -2.71 0.70 4.51
CA ARG A 49 -2.84 0.54 3.06
C ARG A 49 -4.29 0.47 2.61
N TYR A 50 -5.11 -0.30 3.30
CA TYR A 50 -6.56 -0.39 3.02
C TYR A 50 -7.29 0.92 3.32
N MET A 51 -6.97 1.58 4.44
CA MET A 51 -7.54 2.89 4.79
C MET A 51 -7.26 3.93 3.70
N MET A 52 -6.02 4.01 3.23
CA MET A 52 -5.63 4.93 2.17
C MET A 52 -6.28 4.57 0.83
N ASN A 53 -6.39 3.28 0.51
CA ASN A 53 -7.06 2.84 -0.71
C ASN A 53 -8.53 3.26 -0.73
N PHE A 54 -9.29 3.00 0.34
CA PHE A 54 -10.68 3.44 0.46
C PHE A 54 -10.82 4.97 0.41
N TYR A 55 -9.92 5.68 1.07
CA TYR A 55 -9.92 7.14 1.03
C TYR A 55 -9.79 7.68 -0.40
N PHE A 56 -8.86 7.17 -1.18
CA PHE A 56 -8.68 7.62 -2.57
C PHE A 56 -9.83 7.19 -3.49
N ILE A 57 -10.49 6.07 -3.23
CA ILE A 57 -11.62 5.60 -4.04
C ILE A 57 -12.90 6.37 -3.72
N LYS A 58 -13.22 6.60 -2.44
CA LYS A 58 -14.53 7.12 -2.02
C LYS A 58 -14.50 8.13 -0.86
N GLY A 59 -13.34 8.52 -0.38
CA GLY A 59 -13.16 9.56 0.63
C GLY A 59 -13.27 9.12 2.09
N SER A 60 -13.75 7.91 2.37
CA SER A 60 -13.93 7.40 3.73
C SER A 60 -13.98 5.87 3.76
N PHE A 61 -13.96 5.30 4.96
CA PHE A 61 -14.08 3.86 5.18
C PHE A 61 -14.78 3.58 6.52
N THR A 62 -15.28 2.35 6.65
CA THR A 62 -15.85 1.81 7.89
C THR A 62 -14.99 0.69 8.44
N ILE A 63 -15.17 0.37 9.73
CA ILE A 63 -14.52 -0.80 10.34
C ILE A 63 -14.94 -2.10 9.62
N THR A 64 -16.21 -2.21 9.24
CA THR A 64 -16.72 -3.39 8.52
C THR A 64 -15.98 -3.59 7.18
N GLU A 65 -15.81 -2.53 6.40
CA GLU A 65 -15.06 -2.60 5.13
C GLU A 65 -13.60 -3.03 5.35
N LEU A 66 -12.95 -2.51 6.39
CA LEU A 66 -11.59 -2.92 6.71
C LEU A 66 -11.50 -4.39 7.15
N VAL A 67 -12.50 -4.88 7.89
CA VAL A 67 -12.58 -6.31 8.27
C VAL A 67 -12.78 -7.20 7.04
N GLU A 68 -13.63 -6.79 6.11
CA GLU A 68 -13.94 -7.56 4.90
C GLU A 68 -12.74 -7.70 3.95
N VAL A 69 -11.91 -6.66 3.81
CA VAL A 69 -10.75 -6.68 2.89
C VAL A 69 -9.48 -7.18 3.55
N SER A 70 -9.38 -7.09 4.87
CA SER A 70 -8.24 -7.59 5.64
C SER A 70 -8.55 -8.97 6.22
N GLU A 71 -7.54 -9.75 6.51
CA GLU A 71 -7.70 -11.03 7.20
C GLU A 71 -7.69 -10.87 8.74
N PHE A 72 -7.80 -9.63 9.22
CA PHE A 72 -7.77 -9.35 10.65
C PHE A 72 -9.15 -9.45 11.30
N SER A 73 -9.15 -9.86 12.57
CA SER A 73 -10.38 -9.91 13.36
C SER A 73 -10.96 -8.51 13.60
N ARG A 74 -12.28 -8.43 13.75
CA ARG A 74 -12.95 -7.16 14.07
C ARG A 74 -12.37 -6.47 15.32
N PRO A 75 -12.11 -7.15 16.44
CA PRO A 75 -11.47 -6.51 17.60
C PRO A 75 -10.11 -5.89 17.28
N THR A 76 -9.29 -6.55 16.47
CA THR A 76 -7.99 -6.05 16.04
C THR A 76 -8.12 -4.79 15.20
N VAL A 77 -9.00 -4.80 14.20
CA VAL A 77 -9.29 -3.64 13.34
C VAL A 77 -9.83 -2.48 14.18
N THR A 78 -10.82 -2.76 15.03
CA THR A 78 -11.43 -1.75 15.90
C THR A 78 -10.43 -1.09 16.83
N SER A 79 -9.56 -1.88 17.47
CA SER A 79 -8.50 -1.37 18.35
C SER A 79 -7.53 -0.46 17.59
N THR A 80 -7.10 -0.86 16.40
CA THR A 80 -6.18 -0.05 15.57
C THR A 80 -6.82 1.26 15.12
N VAL A 81 -8.09 1.23 14.70
CA VAL A 81 -8.84 2.43 14.29
C VAL A 81 -9.02 3.39 15.47
N HIS A 82 -9.41 2.89 16.63
CA HIS A 82 -9.60 3.72 17.83
C HIS A 82 -8.29 4.36 18.30
N GLU A 83 -7.20 3.62 18.29
CA GLU A 83 -5.89 4.18 18.64
C GLU A 83 -5.47 5.28 17.64
N ALA A 84 -5.69 5.07 16.36
CA ALA A 84 -5.41 6.07 15.34
C ALA A 84 -6.29 7.33 15.49
N LEU A 85 -7.55 7.18 15.90
CA LEU A 85 -8.44 8.29 16.25
C LEU A 85 -7.92 9.08 17.45
N GLU A 86 -7.55 8.41 18.53
CA GLU A 86 -7.03 9.04 19.74
C GLU A 86 -5.74 9.82 19.47
N LEU A 87 -4.89 9.31 18.58
CA LEU A 87 -3.65 9.95 18.16
C LEU A 87 -3.85 11.07 17.14
N GLY A 88 -5.08 11.28 16.64
CA GLY A 88 -5.39 12.31 15.66
C GLY A 88 -4.98 11.99 14.21
N TYR A 89 -4.76 10.72 13.88
CA TYR A 89 -4.42 10.27 12.52
C TYR A 89 -5.63 9.99 11.66
N LEU A 90 -6.74 9.67 12.31
CA LEU A 90 -8.05 9.52 11.71
C LEU A 90 -9.03 10.51 12.35
N GLU A 91 -10.08 10.81 11.63
CA GLU A 91 -11.25 11.51 12.15
C GLU A 91 -12.52 10.76 11.76
N GLU A 92 -13.53 10.87 12.62
CA GLU A 92 -14.85 10.33 12.35
C GLU A 92 -15.70 11.37 11.64
N LEU A 93 -16.36 10.96 10.55
CA LEU A 93 -17.29 11.83 9.83
C LEU A 93 -18.63 11.85 10.55
N SER A 94 -19.11 13.05 10.89
CA SER A 94 -20.44 13.26 11.42
C SER A 94 -21.45 13.49 10.29
N GLY A 95 -22.68 12.98 10.41
CA GLY A 95 -23.81 13.36 9.54
C GLY A 95 -24.22 12.36 8.48
N THR A 96 -23.88 11.09 8.60
CA THR A 96 -24.34 10.04 7.65
C THR A 96 -25.79 9.57 7.90
N GLY A 97 -26.63 10.25 8.65
CA GLY A 97 -28.04 9.90 8.87
C GLY A 97 -28.33 8.54 9.51
N ASP A 98 -27.41 7.58 9.40
CA ASP A 98 -27.46 6.28 10.04
C ASP A 98 -26.54 6.26 11.26
N ARG A 99 -27.14 6.27 12.46
CA ARG A 99 -26.41 6.21 13.75
C ARG A 99 -25.59 4.93 13.95
N ARG A 100 -25.83 3.90 13.13
CA ARG A 100 -25.13 2.62 13.19
C ARG A 100 -23.87 2.61 12.33
N ARG A 101 -23.78 3.52 11.35
CA ARG A 101 -22.66 3.62 10.43
C ARG A 101 -21.69 4.69 10.92
N ARG A 102 -20.47 4.29 11.18
CA ARG A 102 -19.36 5.19 11.52
C ARG A 102 -18.36 5.18 10.38
N ASP A 103 -18.28 6.31 9.69
CA ASP A 103 -17.29 6.53 8.63
C ASP A 103 -16.10 7.29 9.17
N PHE A 104 -14.91 6.87 8.75
CA PHE A 104 -13.63 7.45 9.13
C PHE A 104 -12.88 7.92 7.90
N ARG A 105 -12.02 8.91 8.08
CA ARG A 105 -11.07 9.33 7.05
C ARG A 105 -9.71 9.70 7.66
N PRO A 106 -8.63 9.65 6.86
CA PRO A 106 -7.33 10.14 7.27
C PRO A 106 -7.36 11.66 7.53
N THR A 107 -6.65 12.09 8.55
CA THR A 107 -6.36 13.50 8.81
C THR A 107 -5.13 13.93 8.01
N GLU A 108 -4.88 15.26 7.94
CA GLU A 108 -3.71 15.79 7.23
C GLU A 108 -2.36 15.20 7.69
N PRO A 109 -2.09 14.97 8.98
CA PRO A 109 -0.86 14.28 9.40
C PRO A 109 -0.69 12.89 8.78
N MET A 110 -1.75 12.11 8.66
CA MET A 110 -1.69 10.80 8.04
C MET A 110 -1.50 10.90 6.52
N LEU A 111 -2.17 11.84 5.86
CA LEU A 111 -2.02 12.10 4.42
C LEU A 111 -0.60 12.56 4.07
N GLU A 112 -0.01 13.43 4.88
CA GLU A 112 1.37 13.85 4.71
C GLU A 112 2.35 12.68 4.88
N ALA A 113 2.17 11.86 5.90
CA ALA A 113 2.99 10.67 6.10
C ALA A 113 2.89 9.69 4.92
N TRP A 114 1.72 9.56 4.32
CA TRP A 114 1.53 8.74 3.12
C TRP A 114 2.23 9.32 1.90
N ARG A 115 2.10 10.62 1.67
CA ARG A 115 2.83 11.32 0.59
C ARG A 115 4.35 11.16 0.73
N ASN A 116 4.87 11.29 1.93
CA ASN A 116 6.29 11.10 2.22
C ASN A 116 6.74 9.66 1.94
N TYR A 117 5.91 8.68 2.32
CA TYR A 117 6.16 7.27 1.99
C TYR A 117 6.20 7.05 0.47
N CYS A 118 5.25 7.59 -0.28
CA CYS A 118 5.21 7.45 -1.75
C CYS A 118 6.41 8.12 -2.41
N ASN A 119 6.81 9.32 -1.97
CA ASN A 119 7.99 10.00 -2.49
C ASN A 119 9.26 9.20 -2.23
N ALA A 120 9.38 8.66 -1.05
CA ALA A 120 10.50 7.83 -0.69
C ALA A 120 10.54 6.51 -1.49
N LEU A 121 9.37 5.93 -1.79
CA LEU A 121 9.27 4.76 -2.66
C LEU A 121 9.74 5.07 -4.09
N LEU A 122 9.35 6.23 -4.64
CA LEU A 122 9.81 6.68 -5.96
C LEU A 122 11.33 6.92 -6.02
N ALA A 123 11.94 7.31 -4.91
CA ALA A 123 13.38 7.48 -4.80
C ALA A 123 14.15 6.17 -4.56
N ASN A 124 13.46 5.06 -4.32
CA ASN A 124 14.09 3.77 -4.03
C ASN A 124 14.59 3.09 -5.33
N PRO A 125 15.91 2.83 -5.48
CA PRO A 125 16.46 2.19 -6.68
C PRO A 125 15.91 0.79 -6.96
N GLU A 126 15.61 0.01 -5.92
CA GLU A 126 15.03 -1.33 -6.07
C GLU A 126 13.62 -1.27 -6.64
N PHE A 127 12.81 -0.31 -6.21
CA PHE A 127 11.48 -0.08 -6.79
C PHE A 127 11.56 0.31 -8.27
N SER A 128 12.46 1.21 -8.63
CA SER A 128 12.71 1.60 -10.02
C SER A 128 13.11 0.40 -10.89
N ARG A 129 13.96 -0.49 -10.36
CA ARG A 129 14.38 -1.71 -11.06
C ARG A 129 13.21 -2.66 -11.31
N VAL A 130 12.37 -2.89 -10.30
CA VAL A 130 11.16 -3.72 -10.43
C VAL A 130 10.24 -3.17 -11.51
N LEU A 131 9.97 -1.85 -11.52
CA LEU A 131 9.11 -1.21 -12.52
C LEU A 131 9.64 -1.41 -13.94
N LYS A 132 10.93 -1.19 -14.17
CA LYS A 132 11.55 -1.35 -15.49
C LYS A 132 11.44 -2.79 -16.01
N LEU A 133 11.71 -3.77 -15.17
CA LEU A 133 11.61 -5.18 -15.52
C LEU A 133 10.16 -5.61 -15.76
N ALA A 134 9.22 -5.12 -14.94
CA ALA A 134 7.79 -5.36 -15.13
C ALA A 134 7.30 -4.80 -16.46
N GLN A 135 7.64 -3.57 -16.79
CA GLN A 135 7.26 -2.93 -18.06
C GLN A 135 7.79 -3.72 -19.27
N ALA A 136 9.06 -4.15 -19.24
CA ALA A 136 9.64 -4.95 -20.30
C ALA A 136 8.92 -6.29 -20.49
N LEU A 137 8.57 -6.98 -19.40
CA LEU A 137 7.82 -8.25 -19.45
C LEU A 137 6.41 -8.07 -19.99
N MET A 138 5.71 -7.02 -19.58
CA MET A 138 4.36 -6.73 -20.05
C MET A 138 4.35 -6.44 -21.55
N SER A 139 5.30 -5.64 -22.05
CA SER A 139 5.45 -5.35 -23.48
C SER A 139 5.73 -6.60 -24.31
N MET A 140 6.56 -7.52 -23.81
CA MET A 140 6.81 -8.79 -24.50
C MET A 140 5.54 -9.63 -24.62
N ARG A 141 4.77 -9.75 -23.53
CA ARG A 141 3.51 -10.51 -23.51
C ARG A 141 2.45 -9.92 -24.43
N GLU A 142 2.37 -8.61 -24.54
CA GLU A 142 1.46 -7.94 -25.48
C GLU A 142 1.83 -8.24 -26.94
N LEU A 143 3.13 -8.27 -27.27
CA LEU A 143 3.60 -8.65 -28.61
C LEU A 143 3.29 -10.11 -28.94
N GLU A 144 3.45 -11.02 -27.99
CA GLU A 144 3.14 -12.44 -28.15
C GLU A 144 1.62 -12.71 -28.27
N ALA A 145 0.79 -11.86 -27.65
CA ALA A 145 -0.66 -11.98 -27.67
C ALA A 145 -1.31 -11.40 -28.97
N GLN A 146 -0.56 -10.66 -29.78
CA GLN A 146 -1.08 -10.18 -31.07
C GLN A 146 -1.16 -11.36 -32.06
N PRO A 147 -2.35 -11.70 -32.59
CA PRO A 147 -2.46 -12.75 -33.59
C PRO A 147 -1.63 -12.36 -34.78
N SER A 148 -0.81 -13.30 -35.29
CA SER A 148 -0.06 -13.15 -36.53
C SER A 148 -1.05 -12.87 -37.65
N GLY A 149 -1.25 -11.60 -37.92
CA GLY A 149 -2.07 -11.14 -39.06
C GLY A 149 -1.35 -11.38 -40.39
N ASN A 150 -1.25 -12.64 -40.79
CA ASN A 150 -0.87 -13.03 -42.13
C ASN A 150 -1.55 -14.36 -42.45
N ASP A 151 -2.84 -14.30 -42.73
CA ASP A 151 -3.49 -15.23 -43.63
C ASP A 151 -4.29 -14.39 -44.63
N VAL A 152 -3.61 -14.04 -45.73
CA VAL A 152 -4.22 -13.67 -46.99
C VAL A 152 -3.70 -14.63 -48.03
#